data_a2ed0500853da1f3fb8b767148f2cab7
#
_entry.id   a2ed0500853da1f3fb8b767148f2cab7
#
_cell.length_a   1.000
_cell.length_b   1.000
_cell.length_c   1.000
_cell.angle_alpha   90.00
_cell.angle_beta   90.00
_cell.angle_gamma   90.00
#
_symmetry.space_group_name_H-M   'P 1'
#
loop_
_entity.id
_entity.type
_entity.pdbx_description
1 polymer ?
#
loop_
_entity_poly.entity_id
_entity_poly.type
_entity_poly.pdbx_seq_one_letter_code
_entity_poly.pdbx_strand_id
1 'polypeptide(L)'
;MRVVAAPDKFRGTASAAEAASAIARAVVSRGGTAVEVPMADGGEGLVDVLGGPDHTTEVTGPLGSPVRAGWRLSGGTAVVEMARASGLVLAGGIEGNRPLDATTAGVGELLRHAVELGARRVIVGMGGSATTDGGLAALDAMGPMARYRGVEMLVACDVRTRFTEAAEVFGPQKGASDAQVRLLTGRLERLVQVYLERFGSDVSSLDRAGAAGGLAGGLAAMGAELVDGVDLVAEEVRLDELVAGADLVVTGEGWLDATSFQGKVVGGVAAYAAAAGVPLLVVVGGADEEAAVRADVVSLVDRFGEDRAVAETMACITEAVAERLDDL
;
A
#
# COMPACT_ATOMS: atom_id res chain seq x y z
N MET A 1 23.62 17.53 11.48
CA MET A 1 22.24 17.07 11.66
C MET A 1 22.00 15.85 10.78
N ARG A 2 21.49 14.75 11.35
CA ARG A 2 21.11 13.53 10.63
C ARG A 2 19.60 13.46 10.52
N VAL A 3 19.07 13.38 9.29
CA VAL A 3 17.63 13.38 9.01
C VAL A 3 17.23 12.04 8.41
N VAL A 4 16.11 11.48 8.88
CA VAL A 4 15.44 10.34 8.23
C VAL A 4 14.32 10.88 7.36
N ALA A 5 14.39 10.62 6.04
CA ALA A 5 13.39 11.01 5.04
C ALA A 5 12.48 9.81 4.76
N ALA A 6 11.30 9.77 5.38
CA ALA A 6 10.36 8.65 5.35
C ALA A 6 8.98 9.04 4.79
N PRO A 7 8.88 9.59 3.56
CA PRO A 7 7.62 9.99 2.95
C PRO A 7 6.90 8.81 2.27
N ASP A 8 5.58 8.95 2.12
CA ASP A 8 4.78 8.22 1.13
C ASP A 8 4.88 8.89 -0.25
N LYS A 9 4.22 8.30 -1.25
CA LYS A 9 4.04 8.89 -2.58
C LYS A 9 3.15 10.13 -2.54
N PHE A 10 3.47 11.10 -3.36
CA PHE A 10 2.60 12.23 -3.69
C PHE A 10 1.79 11.83 -4.93
N ARG A 11 0.61 11.28 -4.70
CA ARG A 11 -0.20 10.62 -5.72
C ARG A 11 -0.34 11.48 -6.99
N GLY A 12 0.13 10.94 -8.12
CA GLY A 12 0.07 11.59 -9.43
C GLY A 12 1.21 12.57 -9.73
N THR A 13 2.09 12.89 -8.77
CA THR A 13 3.15 13.89 -8.95
C THR A 13 4.55 13.42 -8.58
N ALA A 14 4.72 12.60 -7.53
CA ALA A 14 6.01 12.01 -7.17
C ALA A 14 5.84 10.65 -6.47
N SER A 15 6.73 9.71 -6.73
CA SER A 15 6.86 8.47 -5.96
C SER A 15 7.44 8.74 -4.57
N ALA A 16 7.29 7.79 -3.66
CA ALA A 16 7.89 7.89 -2.32
C ALA A 16 9.42 8.03 -2.39
N ALA A 17 10.07 7.34 -3.32
CA ALA A 17 11.52 7.43 -3.52
C ALA A 17 11.95 8.83 -4.04
N GLU A 18 11.21 9.39 -5.00
CA GLU A 18 11.50 10.77 -5.50
C GLU A 18 11.28 11.81 -4.41
N ALA A 19 10.24 11.67 -3.58
CA ALA A 19 9.98 12.54 -2.44
C ALA A 19 11.10 12.41 -1.38
N ALA A 20 11.53 11.20 -1.03
CA ALA A 20 12.66 10.97 -0.12
C ALA A 20 13.95 11.61 -0.64
N SER A 21 14.25 11.44 -1.92
CA SER A 21 15.41 12.07 -2.56
C SER A 21 15.32 13.60 -2.59
N ALA A 22 14.12 14.18 -2.75
CA ALA A 22 13.91 15.62 -2.68
C ALA A 22 14.21 16.16 -1.27
N ILE A 23 13.74 15.48 -0.23
CA ILE A 23 14.05 15.77 1.17
C ILE A 23 15.57 15.66 1.41
N ALA A 24 16.20 14.58 0.95
CA ALA A 24 17.64 14.36 1.11
C ALA A 24 18.48 15.47 0.47
N ARG A 25 18.10 15.95 -0.73
CA ARG A 25 18.77 17.09 -1.38
C ARG A 25 18.69 18.35 -0.52
N ALA A 26 17.55 18.64 0.08
CA ALA A 26 17.40 19.78 0.98
C ALA A 26 18.37 19.68 2.17
N VAL A 27 18.40 18.53 2.83
CA VAL A 27 19.26 18.27 4.00
C VAL A 27 20.74 18.43 3.65
N VAL A 28 21.17 17.83 2.54
CA VAL A 28 22.58 17.90 2.08
C VAL A 28 22.95 19.33 1.70
N SER A 29 22.06 20.11 1.10
CA SER A 29 22.31 21.53 0.78
C SER A 29 22.55 22.40 2.02
N ARG A 30 22.12 21.95 3.20
CA ARG A 30 22.33 22.60 4.52
C ARG A 30 23.45 21.95 5.33
N GLY A 31 24.27 21.09 4.69
CA GLY A 31 25.42 20.44 5.34
C GLY A 31 25.04 19.29 6.28
N GLY A 32 23.79 18.81 6.24
CA GLY A 32 23.32 17.64 6.96
C GLY A 32 23.57 16.33 6.21
N THR A 33 23.24 15.22 6.86
CA THR A 33 23.19 13.87 6.26
C THR A 33 21.76 13.35 6.27
N ALA A 34 21.32 12.74 5.17
CA ALA A 34 20.00 12.16 5.07
C ALA A 34 20.05 10.65 4.86
N VAL A 35 19.09 9.94 5.44
CA VAL A 35 18.81 8.54 5.16
C VAL A 35 17.46 8.50 4.46
N GLU A 36 17.46 8.07 3.20
CA GLU A 36 16.25 7.93 2.39
C GLU A 36 15.56 6.62 2.73
N VAL A 37 14.33 6.68 3.22
CA VAL A 37 13.50 5.55 3.64
C VAL A 37 12.09 5.73 3.07
N PRO A 38 11.94 5.59 1.74
CA PRO A 38 10.61 5.70 1.16
C PRO A 38 9.66 4.68 1.79
N MET A 39 8.44 5.10 2.09
CA MET A 39 7.44 4.31 2.78
C MET A 39 6.24 3.98 1.87
N ALA A 40 5.44 3.01 2.29
CA ALA A 40 4.15 2.67 1.69
C ALA A 40 3.20 2.12 2.77
N ASP A 41 1.89 2.27 2.54
CA ASP A 41 0.82 1.81 3.41
C ASP A 41 0.38 0.34 3.15
N GLY A 42 1.20 -0.43 2.41
CA GLY A 42 0.84 -1.79 1.99
C GLY A 42 0.01 -1.82 0.69
N GLY A 43 -0.23 -0.66 0.10
CA GLY A 43 -0.89 -0.52 -1.20
C GLY A 43 0.09 -0.44 -2.37
N GLU A 44 -0.25 0.44 -3.32
CA GLU A 44 0.57 0.72 -4.50
C GLU A 44 1.90 1.39 -4.10
N GLY A 45 3.01 0.89 -4.64
CA GLY A 45 4.38 1.34 -4.33
C GLY A 45 5.14 0.40 -3.38
N LEU A 46 4.48 -0.60 -2.80
CA LEU A 46 5.09 -1.56 -1.86
C LEU A 46 6.30 -2.28 -2.48
N VAL A 47 6.18 -2.78 -3.70
CA VAL A 47 7.30 -3.44 -4.41
C VAL A 47 8.45 -2.48 -4.60
N ASP A 48 8.16 -1.21 -4.94
CA ASP A 48 9.19 -0.22 -5.24
C ASP A 48 9.95 0.21 -3.97
N VAL A 49 9.27 0.42 -2.85
CA VAL A 49 9.91 0.79 -1.58
C VAL A 49 10.71 -0.36 -0.96
N LEU A 50 10.32 -1.60 -1.22
CA LEU A 50 11.06 -2.79 -0.78
C LEU A 50 12.13 -3.25 -1.79
N GLY A 51 12.60 -2.36 -2.67
CA GLY A 51 13.77 -2.55 -3.51
C GLY A 51 13.53 -2.69 -5.01
N GLY A 52 12.29 -2.48 -5.45
CA GLY A 52 11.89 -2.51 -6.86
C GLY A 52 11.70 -3.93 -7.44
N PRO A 53 10.97 -4.04 -8.55
CA PRO A 53 10.73 -5.33 -9.19
C PRO A 53 12.01 -5.86 -9.85
N ASP A 54 12.33 -7.13 -9.63
CA ASP A 54 13.43 -7.85 -10.28
C ASP A 54 12.94 -9.02 -11.16
N HIS A 55 11.63 -9.29 -11.09
CA HIS A 55 10.93 -10.27 -11.92
C HIS A 55 9.76 -9.62 -12.65
N THR A 56 9.42 -10.16 -13.83
CA THR A 56 8.21 -9.81 -14.57
C THR A 56 7.58 -11.09 -15.11
N THR A 57 6.31 -11.30 -14.78
CA THR A 57 5.56 -12.48 -15.20
C THR A 57 4.31 -12.07 -15.97
N GLU A 58 4.02 -12.75 -17.08
CA GLU A 58 2.75 -12.59 -17.75
C GLU A 58 1.69 -13.43 -17.04
N VAL A 59 0.61 -12.77 -16.62
CA VAL A 59 -0.49 -13.36 -15.84
C VAL A 59 -1.83 -12.88 -16.35
N THR A 60 -2.89 -13.53 -15.89
CA THR A 60 -4.27 -13.12 -16.16
C THR A 60 -4.55 -11.75 -15.55
N GLY A 61 -4.91 -10.78 -16.40
CA GLY A 61 -5.33 -9.44 -15.96
C GLY A 61 -6.74 -9.41 -15.36
N PRO A 62 -7.17 -8.25 -14.83
CA PRO A 62 -8.42 -8.14 -14.09
C PRO A 62 -9.67 -8.49 -14.91
N LEU A 63 -9.63 -8.31 -16.22
CA LEU A 63 -10.73 -8.61 -17.14
C LEU A 63 -10.41 -9.80 -18.09
N GLY A 64 -9.45 -10.65 -17.73
CA GLY A 64 -9.10 -11.87 -18.44
C GLY A 64 -8.03 -11.74 -19.53
N SER A 65 -7.69 -10.52 -19.96
CA SER A 65 -6.59 -10.30 -20.91
C SER A 65 -5.25 -10.43 -20.21
N PRO A 66 -4.19 -11.00 -20.86
CA PRO A 66 -2.86 -11.08 -20.27
C PRO A 66 -2.28 -9.71 -19.93
N VAL A 67 -1.61 -9.64 -18.78
CA VAL A 67 -0.86 -8.46 -18.33
C VAL A 67 0.53 -8.86 -17.86
N ARG A 68 1.50 -7.95 -17.97
CA ARG A 68 2.86 -8.15 -17.46
C ARG A 68 2.97 -7.51 -16.08
N ALA A 69 3.05 -8.34 -15.06
CA ALA A 69 3.15 -7.91 -13.67
C ALA A 69 4.61 -7.96 -13.19
N GLY A 70 5.13 -6.82 -12.74
CA GLY A 70 6.42 -6.72 -12.07
C GLY A 70 6.28 -7.10 -10.59
N TRP A 71 7.21 -7.88 -10.06
CA TRP A 71 7.27 -8.29 -8.65
C TRP A 71 8.71 -8.55 -8.24
N ARG A 72 8.97 -8.77 -6.97
CA ARG A 72 10.32 -8.95 -6.43
C ARG A 72 10.47 -10.30 -5.76
N LEU A 73 11.67 -10.92 -5.90
CA LEU A 73 12.09 -12.08 -5.12
C LEU A 73 13.55 -11.88 -4.67
N SER A 74 13.76 -11.68 -3.39
CA SER A 74 15.10 -11.47 -2.83
C SER A 74 15.22 -12.17 -1.48
N GLY A 75 16.33 -12.89 -1.26
CA GLY A 75 16.60 -13.57 0.00
C GLY A 75 15.52 -14.59 0.43
N GLY A 76 14.74 -15.14 -0.53
CA GLY A 76 13.63 -16.05 -0.24
C GLY A 76 12.32 -15.36 0.14
N THR A 77 12.27 -14.01 0.14
CA THR A 77 11.07 -13.20 0.32
C THR A 77 10.57 -12.70 -1.03
N ALA A 78 9.32 -12.99 -1.35
CA ALA A 78 8.63 -12.43 -2.51
C ALA A 78 7.75 -11.25 -2.10
N VAL A 79 7.74 -10.18 -2.90
CA VAL A 79 6.86 -9.02 -2.72
C VAL A 79 6.00 -8.87 -3.98
N VAL A 80 4.69 -8.89 -3.79
CA VAL A 80 3.68 -8.82 -4.84
C VAL A 80 2.68 -7.71 -4.52
N GLU A 81 2.41 -6.83 -5.47
CA GLU A 81 1.26 -5.93 -5.40
C GLU A 81 0.11 -6.49 -6.23
N MET A 82 -1.05 -6.66 -5.62
CA MET A 82 -2.22 -7.16 -6.33
C MET A 82 -2.63 -6.25 -7.50
N ALA A 83 -2.40 -4.96 -7.40
CA ALA A 83 -2.71 -3.98 -8.44
C ALA A 83 -1.93 -4.20 -9.75
N ARG A 84 -0.76 -4.81 -9.69
CA ARG A 84 0.06 -5.12 -10.87
C ARG A 84 -0.48 -6.31 -11.69
N ALA A 85 -1.42 -7.08 -11.13
CA ALA A 85 -2.10 -8.17 -11.83
C ALA A 85 -3.61 -7.95 -11.96
N SER A 86 -4.26 -7.39 -10.93
CA SER A 86 -5.72 -7.27 -10.84
C SER A 86 -6.17 -5.86 -10.44
N GLY A 87 -5.39 -4.84 -10.85
CA GLY A 87 -5.61 -3.44 -10.52
C GLY A 87 -6.67 -2.74 -11.36
N LEU A 88 -7.26 -1.68 -10.78
CA LEU A 88 -8.29 -0.86 -11.43
C LEU A 88 -7.74 -0.12 -12.66
N VAL A 89 -6.49 0.33 -12.62
CA VAL A 89 -5.82 0.97 -13.76
C VAL A 89 -5.72 0.00 -14.94
N LEU A 90 -5.38 -1.26 -14.70
CA LEU A 90 -5.33 -2.31 -15.73
C LEU A 90 -6.71 -2.65 -16.30
N ALA A 91 -7.77 -2.42 -15.54
CA ALA A 91 -9.14 -2.58 -16.00
C ALA A 91 -9.66 -1.40 -16.85
N GLY A 92 -8.84 -0.35 -17.02
CA GLY A 92 -9.23 0.89 -17.73
C GLY A 92 -9.89 1.93 -16.83
N GLY A 93 -9.61 1.90 -15.52
CA GLY A 93 -10.22 2.78 -14.53
C GLY A 93 -11.66 2.38 -14.21
N ILE A 94 -12.39 3.29 -13.56
CA ILE A 94 -13.79 3.07 -13.15
C ILE A 94 -14.69 2.80 -14.35
N GLU A 95 -14.49 3.52 -15.44
CA GLU A 95 -15.31 3.42 -16.65
C GLU A 95 -15.05 2.12 -17.44
N GLY A 96 -13.81 1.64 -17.44
CA GLY A 96 -13.40 0.42 -18.14
C GLY A 96 -13.66 -0.85 -17.33
N ASN A 97 -13.80 -0.74 -16.02
CA ASN A 97 -13.95 -1.89 -15.14
C ASN A 97 -15.34 -2.57 -15.31
N ARG A 98 -15.32 -3.88 -15.10
CA ARG A 98 -16.54 -4.71 -15.04
C ARG A 98 -16.60 -5.41 -13.68
N PRO A 99 -17.17 -4.77 -12.64
CA PRO A 99 -17.07 -5.23 -11.25
C PRO A 99 -17.56 -6.66 -10.99
N LEU A 100 -18.50 -7.16 -11.79
CA LEU A 100 -19.02 -8.53 -11.66
C LEU A 100 -18.10 -9.60 -12.28
N ASP A 101 -17.24 -9.20 -13.22
CA ASP A 101 -16.36 -10.08 -14.01
C ASP A 101 -14.90 -9.99 -13.58
N ALA A 102 -14.54 -8.91 -12.89
CA ALA A 102 -13.15 -8.65 -12.49
C ALA A 102 -12.64 -9.77 -11.56
N THR A 103 -11.43 -10.28 -11.86
CA THR A 103 -10.86 -11.48 -11.27
C THR A 103 -9.50 -11.24 -10.62
N THR A 104 -9.23 -11.95 -9.52
CA THR A 104 -7.94 -12.01 -8.83
C THR A 104 -7.04 -13.15 -9.33
N ALA A 105 -7.40 -13.85 -10.40
CA ALA A 105 -6.65 -15.01 -10.89
C ALA A 105 -5.15 -14.74 -11.09
N GLY A 106 -4.80 -13.60 -11.70
CA GLY A 106 -3.39 -13.24 -11.94
C GLY A 106 -2.57 -13.05 -10.67
N VAL A 107 -3.20 -12.62 -9.57
CA VAL A 107 -2.52 -12.59 -8.26
C VAL A 107 -2.17 -14.01 -7.81
N GLY A 108 -3.12 -14.94 -7.91
CA GLY A 108 -2.86 -16.35 -7.59
C GLY A 108 -1.75 -16.97 -8.44
N GLU A 109 -1.70 -16.60 -9.73
CA GLU A 109 -0.63 -17.03 -10.64
C GLU A 109 0.73 -16.48 -10.20
N LEU A 110 0.83 -15.20 -9.78
CA LEU A 110 2.06 -14.62 -9.24
C LEU A 110 2.51 -15.34 -7.97
N LEU A 111 1.59 -15.58 -7.03
CA LEU A 111 1.88 -16.27 -5.78
C LEU A 111 2.39 -17.69 -6.04
N ARG A 112 1.80 -18.39 -7.01
CA ARG A 112 2.28 -19.70 -7.45
C ARG A 112 3.70 -19.61 -8.01
N HIS A 113 3.98 -18.69 -8.92
CA HIS A 113 5.31 -18.48 -9.48
C HIS A 113 6.35 -18.16 -8.40
N ALA A 114 6.03 -17.28 -7.46
CA ALA A 114 6.92 -16.94 -6.36
C ALA A 114 7.34 -18.18 -5.55
N VAL A 115 6.38 -19.03 -5.19
CA VAL A 115 6.66 -20.26 -4.43
C VAL A 115 7.38 -21.29 -5.27
N GLU A 116 7.09 -21.44 -6.57
CA GLU A 116 7.80 -22.31 -7.50
C GLU A 116 9.28 -21.89 -7.67
N LEU A 117 9.59 -20.60 -7.58
CA LEU A 117 10.94 -20.05 -7.59
C LEU A 117 11.63 -20.09 -6.22
N GLY A 118 10.96 -20.62 -5.20
CA GLY A 118 11.57 -20.92 -3.90
C GLY A 118 11.29 -19.88 -2.81
N ALA A 119 10.31 -18.99 -2.99
CA ALA A 119 9.88 -18.09 -1.91
C ALA A 119 9.43 -18.89 -0.69
N ARG A 120 9.89 -18.49 0.50
CA ARG A 120 9.50 -19.02 1.80
C ARG A 120 8.71 -18.01 2.62
N ARG A 121 8.79 -16.75 2.24
CA ARG A 121 8.02 -15.64 2.77
C ARG A 121 7.44 -14.87 1.60
N VAL A 122 6.18 -14.48 1.69
CA VAL A 122 5.47 -13.74 0.64
C VAL A 122 4.75 -12.56 1.27
N ILE A 123 5.00 -11.38 0.78
CA ILE A 123 4.32 -10.14 1.15
C ILE A 123 3.40 -9.75 0.01
N VAL A 124 2.11 -9.53 0.30
CA VAL A 124 1.10 -9.17 -0.70
C VAL A 124 0.46 -7.84 -0.35
N GLY A 125 0.67 -6.83 -1.18
CA GLY A 125 0.05 -5.51 -1.02
C GLY A 125 -1.36 -5.47 -1.63
N MET A 126 -2.33 -4.87 -0.90
CA MET A 126 -3.77 -4.94 -1.19
C MET A 126 -4.39 -3.67 -1.80
N GLY A 127 -3.59 -2.65 -2.15
CA GLY A 127 -4.11 -1.40 -2.73
C GLY A 127 -4.50 -1.50 -4.21
N GLY A 128 -5.32 -0.55 -4.70
CA GLY A 128 -5.56 -0.32 -6.13
C GLY A 128 -6.39 -1.37 -6.87
N SER A 129 -7.17 -2.21 -6.20
CA SER A 129 -7.88 -3.37 -6.78
C SER A 129 -9.06 -3.00 -7.69
N ALA A 130 -9.25 -3.76 -8.80
CA ALA A 130 -10.46 -3.74 -9.63
C ALA A 130 -11.55 -4.68 -9.12
N THR A 131 -11.20 -5.66 -8.31
CA THR A 131 -11.93 -6.89 -8.05
C THR A 131 -12.80 -6.85 -6.81
N THR A 132 -13.86 -7.66 -6.79
CA THR A 132 -14.68 -7.97 -5.61
C THR A 132 -15.14 -9.44 -5.71
N ASP A 133 -14.18 -10.35 -5.98
CA ASP A 133 -14.41 -11.79 -6.13
C ASP A 133 -14.07 -12.61 -4.88
N GLY A 134 -13.78 -11.90 -3.75
CA GLY A 134 -13.43 -12.52 -2.47
C GLY A 134 -12.09 -13.25 -2.48
N GLY A 135 -11.29 -13.13 -3.55
CA GLY A 135 -10.03 -13.86 -3.72
C GLY A 135 -10.20 -15.30 -4.21
N LEU A 136 -11.43 -15.74 -4.54
CA LEU A 136 -11.68 -17.12 -4.96
C LEU A 136 -10.83 -17.51 -6.18
N ALA A 137 -10.81 -16.64 -7.20
CA ALA A 137 -10.04 -16.90 -8.40
C ALA A 137 -8.53 -16.98 -8.13
N ALA A 138 -8.00 -16.18 -7.21
CA ALA A 138 -6.60 -16.29 -6.78
C ALA A 138 -6.32 -17.64 -6.13
N LEU A 139 -7.17 -18.09 -5.18
CA LEU A 139 -7.01 -19.37 -4.51
C LEU A 139 -7.06 -20.56 -5.48
N ASP A 140 -7.91 -20.48 -6.50
CA ASP A 140 -7.99 -21.53 -7.53
C ASP A 140 -6.76 -21.52 -8.45
N ALA A 141 -6.24 -20.34 -8.83
CA ALA A 141 -5.04 -20.19 -9.64
C ALA A 141 -3.74 -20.57 -8.90
N MET A 142 -3.70 -20.43 -7.58
CA MET A 142 -2.61 -20.89 -6.73
C MET A 142 -2.44 -22.41 -6.79
N GLY A 143 -3.53 -23.16 -7.03
CA GLY A 143 -3.51 -24.61 -7.10
C GLY A 143 -3.45 -25.29 -5.71
N PRO A 144 -2.78 -26.46 -5.58
CA PRO A 144 -2.85 -27.25 -4.35
C PRO A 144 -2.25 -26.54 -3.14
N MET A 145 -3.01 -26.39 -2.05
CA MET A 145 -2.60 -25.74 -0.80
C MET A 145 -1.38 -26.39 -0.13
N ALA A 146 -1.13 -27.67 -0.40
CA ALA A 146 0.05 -28.37 0.10
C ALA A 146 1.38 -27.71 -0.33
N ARG A 147 1.38 -26.98 -1.44
CA ARG A 147 2.54 -26.23 -1.97
C ARG A 147 2.96 -25.08 -1.07
N TYR A 148 2.01 -24.52 -0.31
CA TYR A 148 2.23 -23.35 0.57
C TYR A 148 2.55 -23.74 2.02
N ARG A 149 2.69 -25.03 2.32
CA ARG A 149 3.10 -25.48 3.66
C ARG A 149 4.51 -24.98 3.99
N GLY A 150 4.61 -24.24 5.10
CA GLY A 150 5.87 -23.63 5.54
C GLY A 150 6.25 -22.37 4.76
N VAL A 151 5.35 -21.82 3.96
CA VAL A 151 5.47 -20.47 3.40
C VAL A 151 4.74 -19.51 4.34
N GLU A 152 5.46 -18.54 4.86
CA GLU A 152 4.88 -17.42 5.58
C GLU A 152 4.24 -16.46 4.56
N MET A 153 2.97 -16.11 4.75
CA MET A 153 2.27 -15.19 3.86
C MET A 153 1.68 -14.04 4.66
N LEU A 154 2.20 -12.83 4.40
CA LEU A 154 1.78 -11.58 5.03
C LEU A 154 0.98 -10.75 4.01
N VAL A 155 -0.19 -10.32 4.41
CA VAL A 155 -1.10 -9.54 3.57
C VAL A 155 -1.20 -8.13 4.15
N ALA A 156 -0.54 -7.18 3.47
CA ALA A 156 -0.44 -5.79 3.90
C ALA A 156 -1.71 -5.02 3.56
N CYS A 157 -2.43 -4.54 4.57
CA CYS A 157 -3.70 -3.85 4.44
C CYS A 157 -3.73 -2.59 5.31
N ASP A 158 -4.18 -1.47 4.75
CA ASP A 158 -4.40 -0.20 5.45
C ASP A 158 -5.84 0.00 5.97
N VAL A 159 -6.77 -0.87 5.55
CA VAL A 159 -8.21 -0.78 5.87
C VAL A 159 -8.63 -1.85 6.85
N ARG A 160 -9.64 -1.56 7.68
CA ARG A 160 -10.21 -2.48 8.67
C ARG A 160 -11.56 -3.08 8.25
N THR A 161 -11.97 -2.88 7.00
CA THR A 161 -13.23 -3.38 6.45
C THR A 161 -13.30 -4.90 6.55
N ARG A 162 -14.45 -5.42 6.98
CA ARG A 162 -14.72 -6.86 7.05
C ARG A 162 -15.00 -7.45 5.68
N PHE A 163 -14.90 -8.76 5.58
CA PHE A 163 -15.02 -9.48 4.31
C PHE A 163 -16.34 -9.19 3.56
N THR A 164 -17.48 -9.30 4.24
CA THR A 164 -18.80 -9.11 3.64
C THR A 164 -19.13 -7.65 3.33
N GLU A 165 -18.44 -6.70 3.97
CA GLU A 165 -18.62 -5.26 3.76
C GLU A 165 -17.87 -4.74 2.53
N ALA A 166 -16.95 -5.54 1.97
CA ALA A 166 -16.05 -5.10 0.89
C ALA A 166 -16.77 -4.58 -0.35
N ALA A 167 -17.93 -5.15 -0.70
CA ALA A 167 -18.71 -4.71 -1.84
C ALA A 167 -19.40 -3.37 -1.61
N GLU A 168 -19.93 -3.14 -0.41
CA GLU A 168 -20.61 -1.88 -0.05
C GLU A 168 -19.61 -0.73 0.06
N VAL A 169 -18.48 -0.98 0.73
CA VAL A 169 -17.46 0.05 0.99
C VAL A 169 -16.68 0.41 -0.28
N PHE A 170 -16.27 -0.59 -1.07
CA PHE A 170 -15.34 -0.37 -2.19
C PHE A 170 -15.95 -0.58 -3.57
N GLY A 171 -17.14 -1.15 -3.68
CA GLY A 171 -17.79 -1.40 -4.96
C GLY A 171 -18.06 -0.15 -5.80
N PRO A 172 -18.62 0.94 -5.22
CA PRO A 172 -18.89 2.17 -5.96
C PRO A 172 -17.65 2.78 -6.62
N GLN A 173 -16.52 2.85 -5.91
CA GLN A 173 -15.26 3.39 -6.45
C GLN A 173 -14.62 2.51 -7.53
N LYS A 174 -15.11 1.27 -7.70
CA LYS A 174 -14.74 0.33 -8.76
C LYS A 174 -15.74 0.30 -9.92
N GLY A 175 -16.73 1.18 -9.90
CA GLY A 175 -17.74 1.31 -10.94
C GLY A 175 -18.96 0.40 -10.76
N ALA A 176 -19.16 -0.20 -9.58
CA ALA A 176 -20.35 -1.02 -9.31
C ALA A 176 -21.58 -0.14 -9.06
N SER A 177 -22.69 -0.43 -9.76
CA SER A 177 -24.00 0.13 -9.43
C SER A 177 -24.56 -0.49 -8.15
N ASP A 178 -25.55 0.15 -7.52
CA ASP A 178 -26.21 -0.36 -6.30
C ASP A 178 -26.73 -1.80 -6.46
N ALA A 179 -27.23 -2.15 -7.66
CA ALA A 179 -27.69 -3.51 -7.94
C ALA A 179 -26.52 -4.51 -7.99
N GLN A 180 -25.40 -4.09 -8.56
CA GLN A 180 -24.17 -4.90 -8.58
C GLN A 180 -23.54 -5.03 -7.21
N VAL A 181 -23.56 -3.97 -6.39
CA VAL A 181 -23.10 -4.01 -5.00
C VAL A 181 -23.88 -5.07 -4.22
N ARG A 182 -25.22 -5.05 -4.27
CA ARG A 182 -26.03 -6.08 -3.60
C ARG A 182 -25.73 -7.50 -4.08
N LEU A 183 -25.49 -7.68 -5.37
CA LEU A 183 -25.13 -9.00 -5.92
C LEU A 183 -23.76 -9.45 -5.44
N LEU A 184 -22.77 -8.54 -5.42
CA LEU A 184 -21.41 -8.82 -4.94
C LEU A 184 -21.40 -9.12 -3.43
N THR A 185 -22.17 -8.39 -2.62
CA THR A 185 -22.35 -8.68 -1.18
C THR A 185 -22.87 -10.11 -0.99
N GLY A 186 -23.94 -10.51 -1.69
CA GLY A 186 -24.45 -11.87 -1.60
C GLY A 186 -23.46 -12.95 -2.08
N ARG A 187 -22.59 -12.63 -3.06
CA ARG A 187 -21.48 -13.53 -3.45
C ARG A 187 -20.45 -13.68 -2.30
N LEU A 188 -20.07 -12.58 -1.65
CA LEU A 188 -19.12 -12.61 -0.53
C LEU A 188 -19.68 -13.38 0.67
N GLU A 189 -20.97 -13.18 1.02
CA GLU A 189 -21.63 -13.94 2.07
C GLU A 189 -21.62 -15.45 1.80
N ARG A 190 -21.83 -15.85 0.53
CA ARG A 190 -21.72 -17.25 0.14
C ARG A 190 -20.29 -17.77 0.23
N LEU A 191 -19.29 -16.94 -0.11
CA LEU A 191 -17.88 -17.32 0.00
C LEU A 191 -17.43 -17.56 1.44
N VAL A 192 -18.01 -16.88 2.44
CA VAL A 192 -17.76 -17.21 3.86
C VAL A 192 -18.04 -18.68 4.13
N GLN A 193 -19.18 -19.20 3.63
CA GLN A 193 -19.53 -20.62 3.81
C GLN A 193 -18.57 -21.54 3.04
N VAL A 194 -18.21 -21.18 1.82
CA VAL A 194 -17.25 -21.95 1.01
C VAL A 194 -15.88 -22.04 1.71
N TYR A 195 -15.41 -20.95 2.31
CA TYR A 195 -14.12 -20.92 3.00
C TYR A 195 -14.18 -21.69 4.32
N LEU A 196 -15.29 -21.61 5.03
CA LEU A 196 -15.50 -22.42 6.22
C LEU A 196 -15.47 -23.93 5.89
N GLU A 197 -16.16 -24.34 4.81
CA GLU A 197 -16.18 -25.73 4.36
C GLU A 197 -14.82 -26.20 3.82
N ARG A 198 -14.14 -25.37 3.02
CA ARG A 198 -12.90 -25.74 2.32
C ARG A 198 -11.67 -25.69 3.23
N PHE A 199 -11.61 -24.74 4.15
CA PHE A 199 -10.42 -24.44 4.96
C PHE A 199 -10.66 -24.51 6.47
N GLY A 200 -11.93 -24.60 6.92
CA GLY A 200 -12.30 -24.51 8.34
C GLY A 200 -12.17 -23.11 8.93
N SER A 201 -12.10 -22.07 8.09
CA SER A 201 -11.86 -20.68 8.50
C SER A 201 -13.09 -19.82 8.25
N ASP A 202 -13.58 -19.16 9.29
CA ASP A 202 -14.61 -18.11 9.19
C ASP A 202 -13.94 -16.74 9.03
N VAL A 203 -14.04 -16.18 7.82
CA VAL A 203 -13.45 -14.88 7.49
C VAL A 203 -14.42 -13.71 7.70
N SER A 204 -15.66 -13.96 8.09
CA SER A 204 -16.71 -12.94 8.19
C SER A 204 -16.42 -11.86 9.22
N SER A 205 -15.78 -12.25 10.33
CA SER A 205 -15.48 -11.38 11.47
C SER A 205 -14.03 -10.85 11.49
N LEU A 206 -13.19 -11.26 10.56
CA LEU A 206 -11.80 -10.84 10.51
C LEU A 206 -11.71 -9.38 10.07
N ASP A 207 -11.08 -8.54 10.88
CA ASP A 207 -10.67 -7.20 10.48
C ASP A 207 -9.73 -7.30 9.26
N ARG A 208 -9.79 -6.31 8.35
CA ARG A 208 -8.97 -6.23 7.12
C ARG A 208 -9.34 -7.25 6.02
N ALA A 209 -10.19 -8.26 6.32
CA ALA A 209 -10.51 -9.32 5.35
C ALA A 209 -11.23 -8.81 4.09
N GLY A 210 -11.86 -7.62 4.13
CA GLY A 210 -12.49 -6.96 3.00
C GLY A 210 -11.52 -6.26 2.03
N ALA A 211 -10.26 -6.09 2.39
CA ALA A 211 -9.27 -5.43 1.55
C ALA A 211 -9.17 -6.12 0.18
N ALA A 212 -8.97 -5.30 -0.86
CA ALA A 212 -8.93 -5.73 -2.26
C ALA A 212 -10.16 -6.54 -2.69
N GLY A 213 -11.38 -6.13 -2.21
CA GLY A 213 -12.61 -6.81 -2.57
C GLY A 213 -12.72 -8.23 -2.02
N GLY A 214 -12.13 -8.47 -0.85
CA GLY A 214 -12.12 -9.74 -0.15
C GLY A 214 -10.94 -10.66 -0.50
N LEU A 215 -10.01 -10.24 -1.36
CA LEU A 215 -8.79 -11.04 -1.63
C LEU A 215 -8.02 -11.31 -0.33
N ALA A 216 -7.89 -10.31 0.56
CA ALA A 216 -7.25 -10.47 1.85
C ALA A 216 -7.91 -11.58 2.69
N GLY A 217 -9.25 -11.60 2.75
CA GLY A 217 -10.00 -12.64 3.43
C GLY A 217 -9.83 -14.03 2.80
N GLY A 218 -9.81 -14.09 1.47
CA GLY A 218 -9.53 -15.35 0.75
C GLY A 218 -8.15 -15.92 1.12
N LEU A 219 -7.10 -15.08 1.12
CA LEU A 219 -5.77 -15.51 1.53
C LEU A 219 -5.70 -15.84 3.04
N ALA A 220 -6.40 -15.09 3.89
CA ALA A 220 -6.50 -15.39 5.32
C ALA A 220 -7.19 -16.74 5.58
N ALA A 221 -8.20 -17.11 4.76
CA ALA A 221 -8.84 -18.41 4.88
C ALA A 221 -7.87 -19.58 4.74
N MET A 222 -6.82 -19.44 3.95
CA MET A 222 -5.78 -20.44 3.77
C MET A 222 -4.60 -20.31 4.77
N GLY A 223 -4.65 -19.37 5.69
CA GLY A 223 -3.67 -19.17 6.76
C GLY A 223 -2.70 -18.01 6.57
N ALA A 224 -2.96 -17.08 5.63
CA ALA A 224 -2.19 -15.85 5.54
C ALA A 224 -2.50 -14.92 6.72
N GLU A 225 -1.51 -14.19 7.20
CA GLU A 225 -1.66 -13.19 8.25
C GLU A 225 -1.99 -11.81 7.65
N LEU A 226 -3.04 -11.18 8.17
CA LEU A 226 -3.43 -9.81 7.80
C LEU A 226 -2.72 -8.82 8.70
N VAL A 227 -1.82 -8.01 8.13
CA VAL A 227 -0.97 -7.10 8.89
C VAL A 227 -1.21 -5.64 8.49
N ASP A 228 -0.81 -4.72 9.37
CA ASP A 228 -0.76 -3.31 9.03
C ASP A 228 0.34 -3.06 8.00
N GLY A 229 0.00 -2.35 6.92
CA GLY A 229 0.94 -2.15 5.82
C GLY A 229 2.10 -1.25 6.19
N VAL A 230 1.85 -0.21 6.98
CA VAL A 230 2.90 0.72 7.42
C VAL A 230 3.85 0.05 8.41
N ASP A 231 3.30 -0.69 9.38
CA ASP A 231 4.10 -1.43 10.35
C ASP A 231 4.97 -2.48 9.66
N LEU A 232 4.41 -3.24 8.70
CA LEU A 232 5.17 -4.19 7.91
C LEU A 232 6.34 -3.53 7.17
N VAL A 233 6.09 -2.42 6.46
CA VAL A 233 7.16 -1.70 5.75
C VAL A 233 8.19 -1.16 6.72
N ALA A 234 7.76 -0.59 7.84
CA ALA A 234 8.65 -0.06 8.88
C ALA A 234 9.58 -1.14 9.45
N GLU A 235 9.06 -2.36 9.68
CA GLU A 235 9.87 -3.52 10.11
C GLU A 235 10.88 -3.94 9.03
N GLU A 236 10.44 -4.05 7.77
CA GLU A 236 11.32 -4.46 6.65
C GLU A 236 12.49 -3.49 6.43
N VAL A 237 12.26 -2.18 6.63
CA VAL A 237 13.30 -1.15 6.49
C VAL A 237 14.02 -0.83 7.80
N ARG A 238 13.61 -1.45 8.91
CA ARG A 238 14.14 -1.20 10.28
C ARG A 238 14.03 0.27 10.66
N LEU A 239 12.85 0.84 10.45
CA LEU A 239 12.60 2.27 10.64
C LEU A 239 12.90 2.72 12.09
N ASP A 240 12.58 1.90 13.08
CA ASP A 240 12.85 2.12 14.50
C ASP A 240 14.32 2.40 14.79
N GLU A 241 15.23 1.59 14.24
CA GLU A 241 16.67 1.77 14.39
C GLU A 241 17.18 3.02 13.67
N LEU A 242 16.64 3.32 12.49
CA LEU A 242 17.02 4.48 11.71
C LEU A 242 16.60 5.77 12.40
N VAL A 243 15.38 5.81 12.95
CA VAL A 243 14.83 6.96 13.67
C VAL A 243 15.53 7.18 15.01
N ALA A 244 15.84 6.13 15.77
CA ALA A 244 16.53 6.24 17.06
C ALA A 244 17.88 6.99 17.00
N GLY A 245 18.51 7.03 15.82
CA GLY A 245 19.78 7.76 15.60
C GLY A 245 19.63 9.07 14.85
N ALA A 246 18.41 9.57 14.64
CA ALA A 246 18.14 10.79 13.88
C ALA A 246 17.98 12.02 14.77
N ASP A 247 18.30 13.19 14.24
CA ASP A 247 18.03 14.48 14.86
C ASP A 247 16.63 15.01 14.44
N LEU A 248 16.13 14.56 13.28
CA LEU A 248 14.84 14.94 12.72
C LEU A 248 14.31 13.81 11.83
N VAL A 249 13.01 13.58 11.86
CA VAL A 249 12.28 12.77 10.88
C VAL A 249 11.47 13.68 9.97
N VAL A 250 11.54 13.48 8.66
CA VAL A 250 10.71 14.17 7.67
C VAL A 250 9.87 13.13 6.97
N THR A 251 8.55 13.25 7.06
CA THR A 251 7.57 12.43 6.34
C THR A 251 6.67 13.30 5.46
N GLY A 252 5.79 12.68 4.70
CA GLY A 252 4.82 13.43 3.89
C GLY A 252 4.02 12.55 2.96
N GLU A 253 3.03 13.16 2.34
CA GLU A 253 2.15 12.54 1.36
C GLU A 253 1.51 13.60 0.44
N GLY A 254 0.75 13.18 -0.59
CA GLY A 254 0.11 14.11 -1.52
C GLY A 254 -0.98 14.96 -0.88
N TRP A 255 -1.81 14.39 0.01
CA TRP A 255 -2.89 15.12 0.70
C TRP A 255 -3.07 14.62 2.13
N LEU A 256 -2.98 15.53 3.08
CA LEU A 256 -3.14 15.25 4.51
C LEU A 256 -4.57 15.47 4.94
N ASP A 257 -5.21 14.42 5.43
CA ASP A 257 -6.55 14.43 5.99
C ASP A 257 -6.61 13.77 7.38
N ALA A 258 -7.80 13.72 7.98
CA ALA A 258 -7.96 13.08 9.28
C ALA A 258 -7.59 11.58 9.28
N THR A 259 -7.69 10.91 8.15
CA THR A 259 -7.36 9.49 7.99
C THR A 259 -5.85 9.24 7.85
N SER A 260 -5.07 10.26 7.50
CA SER A 260 -3.60 10.19 7.36
C SER A 260 -2.91 9.78 8.68
N PHE A 261 -3.56 10.06 9.82
CA PHE A 261 -3.09 9.66 11.14
C PHE A 261 -3.67 8.33 11.63
N GLN A 262 -4.41 7.60 10.78
CA GLN A 262 -5.10 6.36 11.13
C GLN A 262 -4.64 5.20 10.24
N GLY A 263 -3.44 4.66 10.53
CA GLY A 263 -2.90 3.50 9.81
C GLY A 263 -2.29 3.81 8.43
N LYS A 264 -2.07 5.10 8.10
CA LYS A 264 -1.31 5.52 6.91
C LYS A 264 0.11 5.95 7.28
N VAL A 265 0.96 6.18 6.27
CA VAL A 265 2.39 6.43 6.42
C VAL A 265 2.67 7.60 7.38
N VAL A 266 2.01 8.76 7.22
CA VAL A 266 2.26 9.93 8.09
C VAL A 266 2.02 9.60 9.56
N GLY A 267 0.91 8.94 9.89
CA GLY A 267 0.57 8.55 11.26
C GLY A 267 1.51 7.48 11.83
N GLY A 268 1.87 6.48 11.01
CA GLY A 268 2.82 5.45 11.42
C GLY A 268 4.21 6.02 11.69
N VAL A 269 4.77 6.80 10.76
CA VAL A 269 6.08 7.45 10.93
C VAL A 269 6.08 8.41 12.13
N ALA A 270 4.97 9.14 12.36
CA ALA A 270 4.81 10.00 13.53
C ALA A 270 4.87 9.20 14.84
N ALA A 271 4.29 8.00 14.88
CA ALA A 271 4.35 7.13 16.06
C ALA A 271 5.79 6.64 16.35
N TYR A 272 6.55 6.25 15.31
CA TYR A 272 7.97 5.87 15.45
C TYR A 272 8.83 7.05 15.92
N ALA A 273 8.64 8.25 15.34
CA ALA A 273 9.35 9.45 15.76
C ALA A 273 9.04 9.81 17.22
N ALA A 274 7.77 9.78 17.62
CA ALA A 274 7.34 10.06 18.99
C ALA A 274 7.90 9.04 19.99
N ALA A 275 7.89 7.74 19.66
CA ALA A 275 8.45 6.69 20.51
C ALA A 275 9.96 6.86 20.74
N ALA A 276 10.68 7.38 19.74
CA ALA A 276 12.11 7.67 19.85
C ALA A 276 12.42 9.07 20.46
N GLY A 277 11.40 9.92 20.66
CA GLY A 277 11.57 11.29 21.11
C GLY A 277 12.25 12.21 20.09
N VAL A 278 12.14 11.89 18.79
CA VAL A 278 12.73 12.64 17.68
C VAL A 278 11.69 13.60 17.09
N PRO A 279 12.05 14.88 16.84
CA PRO A 279 11.17 15.83 16.16
C PRO A 279 10.69 15.32 14.80
N LEU A 280 9.46 15.69 14.42
CA LEU A 280 8.85 15.32 13.15
C LEU A 280 8.47 16.57 12.36
N LEU A 281 8.85 16.61 11.08
CA LEU A 281 8.34 17.53 10.07
C LEU A 281 7.49 16.77 9.06
N VAL A 282 6.30 17.28 8.74
CA VAL A 282 5.40 16.71 7.75
C VAL A 282 5.30 17.63 6.54
N VAL A 283 5.70 17.16 5.35
CA VAL A 283 5.61 17.92 4.10
C VAL A 283 4.56 17.28 3.22
N VAL A 284 3.56 18.05 2.81
CA VAL A 284 2.40 17.52 2.06
C VAL A 284 2.09 18.36 0.82
N GLY A 285 1.49 17.74 -0.19
CA GLY A 285 1.01 18.47 -1.36
C GLY A 285 -0.03 19.51 -0.97
N GLY A 286 -1.05 19.09 -0.21
CA GLY A 286 -2.04 19.94 0.42
C GLY A 286 -2.57 19.29 1.70
N ALA A 287 -3.36 20.03 2.49
CA ALA A 287 -3.88 19.54 3.76
C ALA A 287 -5.28 20.12 4.06
N ASP A 288 -6.09 19.32 4.76
CA ASP A 288 -7.29 19.82 5.42
C ASP A 288 -6.88 20.64 6.66
N GLU A 289 -7.57 21.77 6.93
CA GLU A 289 -7.24 22.66 8.05
C GLU A 289 -7.15 21.94 9.40
N GLU A 290 -8.08 21.00 9.67
CA GLU A 290 -8.10 20.23 10.91
C GLU A 290 -6.93 19.23 11.04
N ALA A 291 -6.40 18.75 9.93
CA ALA A 291 -5.26 17.84 9.91
C ALA A 291 -3.93 18.59 10.06
N ALA A 292 -3.81 19.77 9.47
CA ALA A 292 -2.61 20.60 9.47
C ALA A 292 -2.17 21.05 10.88
N VAL A 293 -3.08 21.13 11.85
CA VAL A 293 -2.77 21.56 13.22
C VAL A 293 -2.22 20.44 14.11
N ARG A 294 -2.17 19.20 13.63
CA ARG A 294 -1.78 18.01 14.45
C ARG A 294 -0.27 17.78 14.52
N ALA A 295 0.49 18.42 13.64
CA ALA A 295 1.95 18.27 13.57
C ALA A 295 2.58 19.57 13.02
N ASP A 296 3.92 19.59 12.92
CA ASP A 296 4.65 20.63 12.18
C ASP A 296 4.49 20.32 10.68
N VAL A 297 3.51 20.95 10.02
CA VAL A 297 3.09 20.67 8.65
C VAL A 297 3.48 21.80 7.71
N VAL A 298 4.06 21.47 6.57
CA VAL A 298 4.29 22.37 5.44
C VAL A 298 3.46 21.88 4.25
N SER A 299 2.45 22.68 3.85
CA SER A 299 1.65 22.45 2.65
C SER A 299 2.31 23.13 1.44
N LEU A 300 2.58 22.36 0.40
CA LEU A 300 3.18 22.89 -0.84
C LEU A 300 2.22 23.80 -1.59
N VAL A 301 0.92 23.46 -1.62
CA VAL A 301 -0.11 24.26 -2.28
C VAL A 301 -0.24 25.64 -1.62
N ASP A 302 -0.27 25.70 -0.28
CA ASP A 302 -0.38 26.95 0.44
C ASP A 302 0.85 27.85 0.26
N ARG A 303 2.03 27.23 0.13
CA ARG A 303 3.30 27.95 0.03
C ARG A 303 3.63 28.40 -1.39
N PHE A 304 3.38 27.57 -2.40
CA PHE A 304 3.85 27.77 -3.78
C PHE A 304 2.71 27.95 -4.79
N GLY A 305 1.47 27.75 -4.38
CA GLY A 305 0.30 27.68 -5.26
C GLY A 305 0.15 26.29 -5.92
N GLU A 306 -1.10 25.95 -6.29
CA GLU A 306 -1.46 24.62 -6.79
C GLU A 306 -0.69 24.24 -8.06
N ASP A 307 -0.64 25.18 -9.04
CA ASP A 307 0.02 24.92 -10.34
C ASP A 307 1.48 24.50 -10.17
N ARG A 308 2.25 25.23 -9.35
CA ARG A 308 3.66 24.95 -9.12
C ARG A 308 3.85 23.70 -8.25
N ALA A 309 3.04 23.53 -7.21
CA ALA A 309 3.12 22.39 -6.31
C ALA A 309 2.92 21.06 -7.06
N VAL A 310 2.04 21.03 -8.06
CA VAL A 310 1.77 19.86 -8.90
C VAL A 310 2.83 19.69 -9.99
N ALA A 311 3.20 20.74 -10.72
CA ALA A 311 4.13 20.66 -11.84
C ALA A 311 5.59 20.43 -11.41
N GLU A 312 5.99 20.96 -10.24
CA GLU A 312 7.37 20.96 -9.75
C GLU A 312 7.47 20.36 -8.32
N THR A 313 6.68 19.32 -8.01
CA THR A 313 6.53 18.78 -6.66
C THR A 313 7.86 18.52 -5.96
N MET A 314 8.82 17.88 -6.62
CA MET A 314 10.13 17.57 -6.02
C MET A 314 10.95 18.84 -5.73
N ALA A 315 10.88 19.87 -6.58
CA ALA A 315 11.55 21.14 -6.34
C ALA A 315 10.90 21.87 -5.14
N CYS A 316 9.58 21.88 -5.07
CA CYS A 316 8.82 22.46 -3.96
C CYS A 316 9.13 21.74 -2.63
N ILE A 317 9.20 20.40 -2.62
CA ILE A 317 9.61 19.62 -1.41
C ILE A 317 11.02 20.06 -0.98
N THR A 318 11.98 20.12 -1.93
CA THR A 318 13.36 20.50 -1.60
C THR A 318 13.45 21.91 -1.03
N GLU A 319 12.77 22.88 -1.63
CA GLU A 319 12.74 24.28 -1.18
C GLU A 319 12.08 24.40 0.20
N ALA A 320 10.90 23.81 0.38
CA ALA A 320 10.15 23.85 1.64
C ALA A 320 10.93 23.24 2.83
N VAL A 321 11.55 22.08 2.61
CA VAL A 321 12.37 21.43 3.64
C VAL A 321 13.62 22.26 3.94
N ALA A 322 14.33 22.76 2.92
CA ALA A 322 15.54 23.56 3.11
C ALA A 322 15.29 24.81 3.95
N GLU A 323 14.20 25.53 3.66
CA GLU A 323 13.83 26.73 4.43
C GLU A 323 13.42 26.38 5.87
N ARG A 324 12.69 25.26 6.06
CA ARG A 324 12.29 24.83 7.41
C ARG A 324 13.49 24.42 8.26
N LEU A 325 14.54 23.85 7.62
CA LEU A 325 15.80 23.53 8.28
C LEU A 325 16.61 24.77 8.69
N ASP A 326 16.46 25.92 7.99
CA ASP A 326 17.09 27.18 8.35
C ASP A 326 16.45 27.82 9.61
N ASP A 327 15.19 27.40 9.97
CA ASP A 327 14.45 27.89 11.15
C ASP A 327 14.69 27.03 12.42
N LEU A 328 15.36 25.85 12.27
CA LEU A 328 15.69 24.93 13.38
C LEU A 328 17.09 25.19 13.95
#